data_5a569c937c6bf8d6f858b61d2177c446
#
_entry.id   5a569c937c6bf8d6f858b61d2177c446
#
_cell.length_a   1.000
_cell.length_b   1.000
_cell.length_c   1.000
_cell.angle_alpha   90.00
_cell.angle_beta   90.00
_cell.angle_gamma   90.00
#
_symmetry.space_group_name_H-M   'P 1'
#
loop_
_entity.id
_entity.type
_entity.pdbx_description
1 polymer ?
#
loop_
_entity_poly.entity_id
_entity_poly.type
_entity_poly.pdbx_seq_one_letter_code
_entity_poly.pdbx_strand_id
1 'polypeptide(L)'
;MAESNFVDYVKINCRSGKGGKGSMHLRHVKYQPNGGPDGGDGGRGGSIYLRGNHNYWTLLHLKYQRHFFAEHGGNGGRDKCHGTDGKDIYIDVPCGTVVYNAETGKFVCDVAYDGQEVLLLKGGRGGLGNFQFRSATNQAPRYAQPGEPMQEMTIIMELKLLADVGLVGFPNAGKSTLLSAVSSARPKIANYPFTTLEPSLGIVDYRDHQSFVMADIPGIIEGASEGKGLGLRFLRHIERNSLQLFMVPGDTDDIKKEYEVLLGELKNFNPEMLDKHRVLAITKCDLLDDELIEMLKDTLPTDLPVVFISSVTGQGIQDLKDVLWKELNSESNKLQEITAEDTLVHRDKDMSRFQQELEAEGEDIVEYIDEDEIEDVDDLDDFEYE
;
A
#
# COMPACT_ATOMS: atom_id res chain seq x y z
N MET A 1 8.24 6.13 26.07
CA MET A 1 7.29 5.25 25.37
C MET A 1 7.90 4.93 24.03
N ALA A 2 8.08 3.67 23.64
CA ALA A 2 8.66 3.34 22.34
C ALA A 2 7.57 3.62 21.29
N GLU A 3 7.78 4.62 20.46
CA GLU A 3 6.90 4.88 19.31
C GLU A 3 6.83 3.62 18.44
N SER A 4 5.64 3.20 18.08
CA SER A 4 5.43 2.08 17.18
C SER A 4 5.98 2.47 15.81
N ASN A 5 7.01 1.73 15.34
CA ASN A 5 7.63 1.96 14.02
C ASN A 5 6.75 1.46 12.85
N PHE A 6 5.50 1.12 13.10
CA PHE A 6 4.56 0.70 12.09
C PHE A 6 3.61 1.85 11.76
N VAL A 7 3.61 2.26 10.51
CA VAL A 7 2.77 3.34 9.98
C VAL A 7 2.03 2.79 8.77
N ASP A 8 0.73 2.71 8.88
CA ASP A 8 -0.22 2.22 7.88
C ASP A 8 -1.01 3.32 7.16
N TYR A 9 -0.95 4.53 7.69
CA TYR A 9 -1.63 5.70 7.20
C TYR A 9 -0.68 6.89 7.14
N VAL A 10 -0.59 7.54 5.99
CA VAL A 10 0.25 8.74 5.79
C VAL A 10 -0.44 9.72 4.86
N LYS A 11 -0.40 11.00 5.20
CA LYS A 11 -0.81 12.12 4.35
C LYS A 11 0.44 12.78 3.78
N ILE A 12 0.53 12.87 2.44
CA ILE A 12 1.65 13.51 1.75
C ILE A 12 1.15 14.52 0.72
N ASN A 13 1.98 15.51 0.46
CA ASN A 13 1.73 16.54 -0.56
C ASN A 13 2.61 16.27 -1.79
N CYS A 14 1.99 16.14 -2.94
CA CYS A 14 2.60 15.84 -4.21
C CYS A 14 2.38 16.98 -5.19
N ARG A 15 3.47 17.44 -5.87
CA ARG A 15 3.41 18.48 -6.86
C ARG A 15 4.23 18.12 -8.08
N SER A 16 3.60 18.06 -9.26
CA SER A 16 4.30 17.80 -10.52
C SER A 16 5.12 19.03 -10.98
N GLY A 17 6.04 18.81 -11.89
CA GLY A 17 6.81 19.87 -12.50
C GLY A 17 5.96 20.68 -13.48
N LYS A 18 6.13 22.01 -13.49
CA LYS A 18 5.60 22.90 -14.51
C LYS A 18 6.37 22.69 -15.83
N GLY A 19 5.70 22.75 -16.97
CA GLY A 19 6.34 22.80 -18.27
C GLY A 19 7.14 24.09 -18.47
N GLY A 20 8.30 24.00 -19.11
CA GLY A 20 9.13 25.13 -19.49
C GLY A 20 8.42 26.00 -20.54
N LYS A 21 8.69 27.29 -20.52
CA LYS A 21 8.18 28.25 -21.50
C LYS A 21 8.93 28.11 -22.84
N GLY A 22 8.26 28.15 -23.96
CA GLY A 22 8.87 28.28 -25.28
C GLY A 22 9.57 29.65 -25.44
N SER A 23 10.60 29.65 -26.26
CA SER A 23 11.39 30.86 -26.57
C SER A 23 10.79 31.62 -27.75
N MET A 24 10.75 32.97 -27.66
CA MET A 24 10.35 33.84 -28.77
C MET A 24 11.56 34.54 -29.41
N HIS A 25 12.76 33.95 -29.30
CA HIS A 25 13.99 34.52 -29.81
C HIS A 25 13.98 34.61 -31.33
N LEU A 26 14.45 35.73 -31.85
CA LEU A 26 14.71 35.97 -33.29
C LEU A 26 16.21 36.01 -33.52
N ARG A 27 16.69 35.33 -34.50
CA ARG A 27 18.09 35.21 -34.82
C ARG A 27 18.68 36.54 -35.28
N HIS A 28 19.71 37.01 -34.60
CA HIS A 28 20.48 38.18 -34.96
C HIS A 28 21.94 37.78 -35.12
N VAL A 29 22.44 37.77 -36.36
CA VAL A 29 23.86 37.50 -36.65
C VAL A 29 24.45 38.61 -37.48
N LYS A 30 25.76 38.76 -37.42
CA LYS A 30 26.51 39.74 -38.22
C LYS A 30 26.17 39.56 -39.71
N TYR A 31 25.79 40.63 -40.37
CA TYR A 31 25.35 40.69 -41.78
C TYR A 31 23.95 40.07 -42.07
N GLN A 32 23.20 39.68 -41.09
CA GLN A 32 21.80 39.17 -41.23
C GLN A 32 20.92 39.75 -40.13
N PRO A 33 20.56 41.05 -40.19
CA PRO A 33 19.84 41.74 -39.10
C PRO A 33 18.38 41.23 -38.93
N ASN A 34 17.79 40.68 -40.01
CA ASN A 34 16.45 40.15 -40.02
C ASN A 34 16.47 38.61 -40.08
N GLY A 35 17.13 37.98 -39.10
CA GLY A 35 17.09 36.54 -38.93
C GLY A 35 15.68 36.04 -38.58
N GLY A 36 15.31 34.83 -39.07
CA GLY A 36 14.02 34.24 -38.78
C GLY A 36 13.87 33.81 -37.31
N PRO A 37 12.72 33.26 -36.95
CA PRO A 37 12.51 32.71 -35.61
C PRO A 37 13.42 31.51 -35.39
N ASP A 38 14.06 31.47 -34.25
CA ASP A 38 15.00 30.43 -33.82
C ASP A 38 14.81 30.02 -32.35
N GLY A 39 13.69 30.44 -31.75
CA GLY A 39 13.37 30.04 -30.39
C GLY A 39 13.01 28.54 -30.33
N GLY A 40 13.63 27.83 -29.37
CA GLY A 40 13.36 26.44 -29.06
C GLY A 40 12.15 26.26 -28.16
N ASP A 41 11.71 25.02 -28.06
CA ASP A 41 10.57 24.63 -27.21
C ASP A 41 11.03 24.51 -25.75
N GLY A 42 10.12 24.70 -24.80
CA GLY A 42 10.36 24.41 -23.39
C GLY A 42 10.39 22.90 -23.14
N GLY A 43 11.13 22.48 -22.11
CA GLY A 43 11.14 21.11 -21.63
C GLY A 43 9.85 20.75 -20.88
N ARG A 44 9.52 19.47 -20.79
CA ARG A 44 8.41 18.98 -19.96
C ARG A 44 8.77 19.09 -18.47
N GLY A 45 7.77 19.30 -17.62
CA GLY A 45 7.93 19.11 -16.17
C GLY A 45 8.00 17.64 -15.80
N GLY A 46 8.65 17.31 -14.68
CA GLY A 46 8.69 15.96 -14.13
C GLY A 46 7.32 15.50 -13.64
N SER A 47 7.03 14.23 -13.82
CA SER A 47 5.84 13.54 -13.31
C SER A 47 6.13 12.88 -11.97
N ILE A 48 5.09 12.51 -11.24
CA ILE A 48 5.19 11.74 -9.99
C ILE A 48 4.52 10.39 -10.22
N TYR A 49 5.26 9.33 -9.91
CA TYR A 49 4.83 7.95 -9.98
C TYR A 49 4.85 7.32 -8.60
N LEU A 50 3.88 6.46 -8.32
CA LEU A 50 3.93 5.52 -7.21
C LEU A 50 4.48 4.21 -7.74
N ARG A 51 5.40 3.58 -6.99
CA ARG A 51 5.98 2.30 -7.38
C ARG A 51 5.85 1.30 -6.24
N GLY A 52 5.20 0.16 -6.50
CA GLY A 52 5.12 -0.96 -5.58
C GLY A 52 6.50 -1.54 -5.29
N ASN A 53 6.85 -1.72 -4.03
CA ASN A 53 8.11 -2.29 -3.61
C ASN A 53 7.90 -3.25 -2.44
N HIS A 54 8.10 -4.53 -2.68
CA HIS A 54 7.92 -5.61 -1.71
C HIS A 54 8.87 -5.51 -0.49
N ASN A 55 9.99 -4.77 -0.61
CA ASN A 55 10.93 -4.59 0.50
C ASN A 55 10.43 -3.59 1.56
N TYR A 56 9.39 -2.83 1.27
CA TYR A 56 8.73 -1.95 2.23
C TYR A 56 7.53 -2.63 2.85
N TRP A 57 7.40 -2.55 4.16
CA TRP A 57 6.36 -3.20 4.98
C TRP A 57 5.44 -2.19 5.64
N THR A 58 5.87 -0.93 5.68
CA THR A 58 5.16 0.16 6.33
C THR A 58 5.38 1.44 5.53
N LEU A 59 4.51 2.40 5.74
CA LEU A 59 4.64 3.74 5.17
C LEU A 59 5.55 4.66 6.03
N LEU A 60 6.34 4.10 6.97
CA LEU A 60 7.14 4.86 7.93
C LEU A 60 8.09 5.85 7.27
N HIS A 61 8.73 5.48 6.16
CA HIS A 61 9.64 6.37 5.44
C HIS A 61 8.94 7.63 4.91
N LEU A 62 7.65 7.53 4.57
CA LEU A 62 6.83 8.64 4.08
C LEU A 62 6.32 9.53 5.23
N LYS A 63 6.32 9.04 6.49
CA LYS A 63 6.04 9.87 7.67
C LYS A 63 7.06 10.99 7.85
N TYR A 64 8.32 10.74 7.48
CA TYR A 64 9.41 11.70 7.60
C TYR A 64 9.60 12.57 6.36
N GLN A 65 9.18 12.09 5.17
CA GLN A 65 9.24 12.84 3.92
C GLN A 65 7.83 13.01 3.37
N ARG A 66 7.21 14.14 3.69
CA ARG A 66 5.80 14.41 3.35
C ARG A 66 5.61 15.21 2.06
N HIS A 67 6.69 15.76 1.50
CA HIS A 67 6.63 16.63 0.34
C HIS A 67 7.43 16.04 -0.83
N PHE A 68 6.76 15.85 -1.94
CA PHE A 68 7.35 15.33 -3.17
C PHE A 68 7.09 16.33 -4.31
N PHE A 69 8.13 17.07 -4.70
CA PHE A 69 8.04 18.10 -5.73
C PHE A 69 8.93 17.73 -6.90
N ALA A 70 8.31 17.44 -8.06
CA ALA A 70 9.04 17.11 -9.27
C ALA A 70 9.66 18.36 -9.91
N GLU A 71 10.77 18.17 -10.61
CA GLU A 71 11.51 19.26 -11.24
C GLU A 71 10.69 19.93 -12.36
N HIS A 72 10.84 21.25 -12.47
CA HIS A 72 10.24 22.00 -13.56
C HIS A 72 11.03 21.81 -14.87
N GLY A 73 10.33 21.85 -15.99
CA GLY A 73 10.96 21.88 -17.30
C GLY A 73 11.73 23.19 -17.52
N GLY A 74 12.89 23.08 -18.15
CA GLY A 74 13.70 24.24 -18.54
C GLY A 74 13.01 25.06 -19.63
N ASN A 75 13.24 26.36 -19.65
CA ASN A 75 12.76 27.23 -20.73
C ASN A 75 13.52 26.95 -22.04
N GLY A 76 12.85 27.10 -23.16
CA GLY A 76 13.46 27.06 -24.48
C GLY A 76 14.52 28.14 -24.68
N GLY A 77 15.59 27.79 -25.36
CA GLY A 77 16.74 28.66 -25.63
C GLY A 77 16.71 29.27 -27.03
N ARG A 78 17.86 29.86 -27.39
CA ARG A 78 18.18 30.36 -28.75
C ARG A 78 18.59 29.17 -29.63
N ASP A 79 18.77 29.43 -30.93
CA ASP A 79 19.26 28.42 -31.89
C ASP A 79 18.47 27.10 -31.84
N LYS A 80 17.17 27.19 -31.60
CA LYS A 80 16.23 26.04 -31.46
C LYS A 80 16.59 25.07 -30.34
N CYS A 81 17.36 25.53 -29.35
CA CYS A 81 17.68 24.68 -28.20
C CYS A 81 16.44 24.46 -27.35
N HIS A 82 16.08 23.19 -27.18
CA HIS A 82 15.00 22.79 -26.29
C HIS A 82 15.42 22.98 -24.84
N GLY A 83 14.45 23.31 -24.00
CA GLY A 83 14.65 23.30 -22.55
C GLY A 83 14.88 21.86 -22.05
N THR A 84 15.62 21.73 -20.95
CA THR A 84 15.80 20.43 -20.29
C THR A 84 14.49 19.92 -19.72
N ASP A 85 14.22 18.62 -19.86
CA ASP A 85 13.10 17.99 -19.21
C ASP A 85 13.34 17.87 -17.70
N GLY A 86 12.31 18.13 -16.89
CA GLY A 86 12.33 17.90 -15.46
C GLY A 86 12.35 16.40 -15.15
N LYS A 87 13.07 16.02 -14.10
CA LYS A 87 13.16 14.63 -13.66
C LYS A 87 11.85 14.16 -13.03
N ASP A 88 11.46 12.94 -13.38
CA ASP A 88 10.34 12.25 -12.75
C ASP A 88 10.72 11.75 -11.36
N ILE A 89 9.76 11.73 -10.44
CA ILE A 89 9.92 11.21 -9.08
C ILE A 89 9.14 9.90 -8.96
N TYR A 90 9.81 8.90 -8.40
CA TYR A 90 9.20 7.62 -8.02
C TYR A 90 9.13 7.56 -6.51
N ILE A 91 7.91 7.38 -6.00
CA ILE A 91 7.63 7.18 -4.57
C ILE A 91 7.42 5.70 -4.37
N ASP A 92 8.36 5.04 -3.67
CA ASP A 92 8.25 3.63 -3.35
C ASP A 92 7.24 3.44 -2.22
N VAL A 93 6.27 2.55 -2.43
CA VAL A 93 5.22 2.22 -1.46
C VAL A 93 5.11 0.71 -1.30
N PRO A 94 4.72 0.20 -0.12
CA PRO A 94 4.42 -1.22 0.06
C PRO A 94 3.32 -1.69 -0.91
N CYS A 95 3.39 -2.96 -1.31
CA CYS A 95 2.29 -3.59 -2.06
C CYS A 95 1.01 -3.59 -1.20
N GLY A 96 -0.15 -3.38 -1.84
CA GLY A 96 -1.44 -3.24 -1.15
C GLY A 96 -1.70 -1.85 -0.58
N THR A 97 -0.96 -0.83 -1.02
CA THR A 97 -1.22 0.57 -0.65
C THR A 97 -2.32 1.15 -1.51
N VAL A 98 -3.37 1.65 -0.87
CA VAL A 98 -4.48 2.38 -1.52
C VAL A 98 -4.31 3.87 -1.29
N VAL A 99 -4.60 4.62 -2.33
CA VAL A 99 -4.39 6.06 -2.37
C VAL A 99 -5.71 6.78 -2.58
N TYR A 100 -5.97 7.75 -1.71
CA TYR A 100 -7.13 8.62 -1.77
C TYR A 100 -6.69 10.08 -1.89
N ASN A 101 -7.52 10.89 -2.54
CA ASN A 101 -7.36 12.34 -2.53
C ASN A 101 -7.82 12.87 -1.17
N ALA A 102 -6.93 13.59 -0.46
CA ALA A 102 -7.21 14.10 0.90
C ALA A 102 -8.32 15.15 0.95
N GLU A 103 -8.56 15.90 -0.14
CA GLU A 103 -9.57 16.96 -0.19
C GLU A 103 -10.95 16.43 -0.53
N THR A 104 -11.01 15.46 -1.43
CA THR A 104 -12.29 14.95 -1.96
C THR A 104 -12.69 13.60 -1.38
N GLY A 105 -11.79 12.92 -0.65
CA GLY A 105 -11.98 11.55 -0.15
C GLY A 105 -12.10 10.48 -1.25
N LYS A 106 -11.92 10.86 -2.53
CA LYS A 106 -12.09 9.93 -3.65
C LYS A 106 -10.88 9.02 -3.81
N PHE A 107 -11.16 7.78 -4.15
CA PHE A 107 -10.15 6.83 -4.59
C PHE A 107 -9.38 7.37 -5.82
N VAL A 108 -8.06 7.25 -5.79
CA VAL A 108 -7.15 7.66 -6.87
C VAL A 108 -6.57 6.45 -7.58
N CYS A 109 -5.92 5.56 -6.83
CA CYS A 109 -5.30 4.35 -7.37
C CYS A 109 -4.98 3.36 -6.26
N ASP A 110 -4.65 2.14 -6.68
CA ASP A 110 -4.16 1.06 -5.83
C ASP A 110 -2.83 0.56 -6.38
N VAL A 111 -1.90 0.21 -5.48
CA VAL A 111 -0.58 -0.36 -5.83
C VAL A 111 -0.53 -1.75 -5.22
N ALA A 112 -0.94 -2.77 -6.01
CA ALA A 112 -1.17 -4.11 -5.53
C ALA A 112 0.09 -5.00 -5.55
N TYR A 113 0.94 -4.89 -6.58
CA TYR A 113 2.06 -5.81 -6.80
C TYR A 113 3.41 -5.12 -6.96
N ASP A 114 4.47 -5.90 -6.75
CA ASP A 114 5.85 -5.44 -6.82
C ASP A 114 6.22 -4.96 -8.23
N GLY A 115 6.90 -3.81 -8.30
CA GLY A 115 7.28 -3.19 -9.57
C GLY A 115 6.13 -2.51 -10.32
N GLN A 116 4.90 -2.50 -9.82
CA GLN A 116 3.79 -1.74 -10.41
C GLN A 116 4.10 -0.25 -10.34
N GLU A 117 4.04 0.43 -11.49
CA GLU A 117 4.21 1.87 -11.59
C GLU A 117 2.87 2.52 -11.96
N VAL A 118 2.39 3.41 -11.11
CA VAL A 118 1.15 4.15 -11.30
C VAL A 118 1.46 5.64 -11.42
N LEU A 119 1.02 6.27 -12.51
CA LEU A 119 1.15 7.71 -12.68
C LEU A 119 0.17 8.43 -11.76
N LEU A 120 0.69 9.14 -10.75
CA LEU A 120 -0.10 9.92 -9.81
C LEU A 120 -0.38 11.33 -10.35
N LEU A 121 0.68 12.07 -10.71
CA LEU A 121 0.57 13.44 -11.24
C LEU A 121 1.42 13.58 -12.49
N LYS A 122 0.80 14.05 -13.56
CA LYS A 122 1.48 14.30 -14.83
C LYS A 122 2.20 15.64 -14.80
N GLY A 123 3.44 15.66 -15.25
CA GLY A 123 4.18 16.90 -15.49
C GLY A 123 3.58 17.73 -16.63
N GLY A 124 3.63 19.04 -16.49
CA GLY A 124 3.18 19.99 -17.51
C GLY A 124 3.99 19.86 -18.80
N ARG A 125 3.35 19.97 -19.94
CA ARG A 125 4.05 19.99 -21.25
C ARG A 125 4.82 21.30 -21.43
N GLY A 126 5.99 21.20 -22.06
CA GLY A 126 6.73 22.38 -22.51
C GLY A 126 5.98 23.17 -23.58
N GLY A 127 6.07 24.48 -23.48
CA GLY A 127 5.50 25.38 -24.47
C GLY A 127 6.29 25.39 -25.78
N LEU A 128 5.64 25.54 -26.90
CA LEU A 128 6.25 25.61 -28.21
C LEU A 128 6.97 26.95 -28.42
N GLY A 129 8.19 26.93 -28.98
CA GLY A 129 8.94 28.08 -29.36
C GLY A 129 8.39 28.73 -30.63
N ASN A 130 8.80 29.99 -30.91
CA ASN A 130 8.34 30.73 -32.07
C ASN A 130 8.70 30.07 -33.41
N PHE A 131 9.73 29.24 -33.44
CA PHE A 131 10.11 28.50 -34.64
C PHE A 131 8.99 27.57 -35.13
N GLN A 132 8.24 26.97 -34.24
CA GLN A 132 7.11 26.06 -34.56
C GLN A 132 5.92 26.77 -35.19
N PHE A 133 5.77 28.08 -34.92
CA PHE A 133 4.65 28.89 -35.43
C PHE A 133 4.98 29.58 -36.76
N ARG A 134 6.13 29.28 -37.35
CA ARG A 134 6.51 29.83 -38.65
C ARG A 134 5.62 29.27 -39.74
N SER A 135 5.03 30.15 -40.55
CA SER A 135 4.22 29.79 -41.70
C SER A 135 4.52 30.70 -42.89
N ALA A 136 3.99 30.39 -44.08
CA ALA A 136 4.18 31.19 -45.27
C ALA A 136 3.67 32.63 -45.12
N THR A 137 2.59 32.83 -44.34
CA THR A 137 2.01 34.13 -44.04
C THR A 137 2.59 34.83 -42.84
N ASN A 138 3.17 34.06 -41.87
CA ASN A 138 3.84 34.61 -40.70
C ASN A 138 5.27 34.03 -40.59
N GLN A 139 6.21 34.71 -41.25
CA GLN A 139 7.59 34.27 -41.34
C GLN A 139 8.40 34.54 -40.08
N ALA A 140 8.01 35.50 -39.24
CA ALA A 140 8.72 35.90 -38.03
C ALA A 140 7.76 36.08 -36.84
N PRO A 141 7.16 34.98 -36.32
CA PRO A 141 6.27 35.06 -35.17
C PRO A 141 7.04 35.59 -33.94
N ARG A 142 6.44 36.57 -33.24
CA ARG A 142 6.99 37.17 -32.02
C ARG A 142 6.25 36.70 -30.76
N TYR A 143 5.76 35.46 -30.78
CA TYR A 143 5.11 34.82 -29.66
C TYR A 143 5.58 33.37 -29.53
N ALA A 144 5.53 32.88 -28.32
CA ALA A 144 5.79 31.50 -27.96
C ALA A 144 4.73 31.04 -27.00
N GLN A 145 4.52 29.76 -26.92
CA GLN A 145 3.54 29.15 -26.01
C GLN A 145 4.11 29.08 -24.59
N PRO A 146 3.36 29.45 -23.55
CA PRO A 146 3.72 29.15 -22.19
C PRO A 146 3.70 27.64 -21.95
N GLY A 147 4.52 27.14 -21.03
CA GLY A 147 4.41 25.76 -20.56
C GLY A 147 3.11 25.54 -19.80
N GLU A 148 2.62 24.30 -19.80
CA GLU A 148 1.46 23.93 -19.00
C GLU A 148 1.77 24.07 -17.50
N PRO A 149 0.76 24.44 -16.68
CA PRO A 149 0.93 24.58 -15.24
C PRO A 149 1.24 23.24 -14.58
N MET A 150 1.78 23.28 -13.38
CA MET A 150 1.94 22.13 -12.49
C MET A 150 0.58 21.69 -11.94
N GLN A 151 0.52 20.41 -11.57
CA GLN A 151 -0.59 19.83 -10.81
C GLN A 151 -0.13 19.62 -9.37
N GLU A 152 -1.00 19.90 -8.43
CA GLU A 152 -0.77 19.69 -7.01
C GLU A 152 -1.92 18.89 -6.41
N MET A 153 -1.61 17.94 -5.55
CA MET A 153 -2.59 17.09 -4.90
C MET A 153 -2.04 16.63 -3.55
N THR A 154 -2.85 16.79 -2.52
CA THR A 154 -2.61 16.14 -1.23
C THR A 154 -3.29 14.78 -1.25
N ILE A 155 -2.53 13.74 -0.98
CA ILE A 155 -3.02 12.37 -0.98
C ILE A 155 -2.88 11.73 0.39
N ILE A 156 -3.80 10.82 0.66
CA ILE A 156 -3.78 9.91 1.79
C ILE A 156 -3.43 8.53 1.26
N MET A 157 -2.44 7.92 1.86
CA MET A 157 -2.05 6.54 1.59
C MET A 157 -2.45 5.67 2.77
N GLU A 158 -3.14 4.60 2.48
CA GLU A 158 -3.57 3.60 3.46
C GLU A 158 -3.05 2.22 3.03
N LEU A 159 -2.30 1.57 3.91
CA LEU A 159 -1.83 0.21 3.68
C LEU A 159 -2.95 -0.78 4.00
N LYS A 160 -3.47 -1.46 2.98
CA LYS A 160 -4.59 -2.40 3.14
C LYS A 160 -4.18 -3.82 3.49
N LEU A 161 -2.98 -4.25 3.11
CA LEU A 161 -2.47 -5.58 3.46
C LEU A 161 -1.90 -5.56 4.87
N LEU A 162 -2.55 -6.27 5.78
CA LEU A 162 -2.05 -6.48 7.14
C LEU A 162 -1.04 -7.60 7.19
N ALA A 163 -1.30 -8.68 6.49
CA ALA A 163 -0.45 -9.87 6.44
C ALA A 163 -0.83 -10.75 5.26
N ASP A 164 0.14 -11.53 4.78
CA ASP A 164 -0.09 -12.54 3.76
C ASP A 164 -0.86 -13.73 4.34
N VAL A 165 -0.56 -14.10 5.61
CA VAL A 165 -1.16 -15.21 6.34
C VAL A 165 -1.81 -14.74 7.63
N GLY A 166 -3.11 -14.95 7.77
CA GLY A 166 -3.86 -14.72 9.01
C GLY A 166 -4.01 -15.98 9.85
N LEU A 167 -3.65 -15.92 11.14
CA LEU A 167 -3.81 -17.03 12.08
C LEU A 167 -5.25 -17.06 12.63
N VAL A 168 -5.91 -18.21 12.48
CA VAL A 168 -7.27 -18.46 12.95
C VAL A 168 -7.26 -19.65 13.90
N GLY A 169 -7.78 -19.51 15.10
CA GLY A 169 -7.82 -20.63 16.06
C GLY A 169 -8.30 -20.20 17.43
N PHE A 170 -8.74 -21.15 18.22
CA PHE A 170 -9.19 -20.94 19.60
C PHE A 170 -8.11 -20.34 20.50
N PRO A 171 -8.46 -19.74 21.65
CA PRO A 171 -7.50 -19.40 22.69
C PRO A 171 -6.65 -20.63 23.03
N ASN A 172 -5.38 -20.42 23.28
CA ASN A 172 -4.41 -21.48 23.59
C ASN A 172 -4.14 -22.51 22.47
N ALA A 173 -4.62 -22.29 21.24
CA ALA A 173 -4.26 -23.10 20.07
C ALA A 173 -2.77 -22.96 19.67
N GLY A 174 -2.01 -22.09 20.33
CA GLY A 174 -0.58 -21.91 20.09
C GLY A 174 -0.24 -20.85 19.05
N LYS A 175 -1.19 -19.96 18.66
CA LYS A 175 -0.98 -18.92 17.64
C LYS A 175 0.22 -18.03 17.91
N SER A 176 0.26 -17.36 19.05
CA SER A 176 1.33 -16.43 19.41
C SER A 176 2.67 -17.17 19.63
N THR A 177 2.63 -18.44 20.08
CA THR A 177 3.81 -19.30 20.20
C THR A 177 4.36 -19.64 18.82
N LEU A 178 3.51 -20.02 17.88
CA LEU A 178 3.91 -20.27 16.50
C LEU A 178 4.52 -19.01 15.89
N LEU A 179 3.84 -17.87 16.00
CA LEU A 179 4.32 -16.61 15.46
C LEU A 179 5.72 -16.26 16.00
N SER A 180 5.94 -16.49 17.30
CA SER A 180 7.26 -16.26 17.93
C SER A 180 8.33 -17.25 17.46
N ALA A 181 7.95 -18.48 17.13
CA ALA A 181 8.86 -19.54 16.69
C ALA A 181 9.29 -19.39 15.22
N VAL A 182 8.39 -18.90 14.36
CA VAL A 182 8.65 -18.77 12.91
C VAL A 182 9.17 -17.40 12.50
N SER A 183 8.98 -16.37 13.34
CA SER A 183 9.37 -15.00 13.04
C SER A 183 10.88 -14.80 13.19
N SER A 184 11.51 -14.18 12.20
CA SER A 184 12.95 -13.84 12.18
C SER A 184 13.31 -12.71 13.16
N ALA A 185 12.34 -11.90 13.53
CA ALA A 185 12.44 -10.87 14.55
C ALA A 185 11.35 -11.10 15.60
N ARG A 186 11.52 -10.58 16.82
CA ARG A 186 10.44 -10.63 17.82
C ARG A 186 9.16 -10.04 17.21
N PRO A 187 8.02 -10.77 17.28
CA PRO A 187 6.75 -10.26 16.79
C PRO A 187 6.50 -8.86 17.35
N LYS A 188 6.12 -7.95 16.49
CA LYS A 188 5.81 -6.58 16.88
C LYS A 188 4.30 -6.48 17.10
N ILE A 189 3.94 -5.95 18.25
CA ILE A 189 2.58 -5.54 18.54
C ILE A 189 2.35 -4.26 17.75
N ALA A 190 1.41 -4.29 16.83
CA ALA A 190 1.03 -3.12 16.05
C ALA A 190 -0.12 -2.40 16.77
N ASN A 191 0.16 -1.18 17.24
CA ASN A 191 -0.83 -0.32 17.89
C ASN A 191 -1.63 0.40 16.81
N TYR A 192 -2.78 -0.15 16.45
CA TYR A 192 -3.70 0.52 15.55
C TYR A 192 -4.65 1.39 16.36
N PRO A 193 -4.76 2.70 16.09
CA PRO A 193 -5.59 3.62 16.88
C PRO A 193 -7.08 3.27 16.87
N PHE A 194 -7.48 2.35 15.99
CA PHE A 194 -8.87 1.91 15.84
C PHE A 194 -9.11 0.44 16.28
N THR A 195 -8.11 -0.23 16.88
CA THR A 195 -8.27 -1.60 17.37
C THR A 195 -8.27 -1.63 18.89
N THR A 196 -9.28 -2.24 19.48
CA THR A 196 -9.32 -2.53 20.93
C THR A 196 -8.37 -3.68 21.29
N LEU A 197 -7.95 -4.48 20.30
CA LEU A 197 -7.01 -5.60 20.41
C LEU A 197 -5.87 -5.39 19.43
N GLU A 198 -4.65 -5.38 19.94
CA GLU A 198 -3.43 -5.14 19.15
C GLU A 198 -3.01 -6.42 18.42
N PRO A 199 -3.02 -6.47 17.07
CA PRO A 199 -2.53 -7.63 16.34
C PRO A 199 -1.01 -7.76 16.48
N SER A 200 -0.54 -8.99 16.58
CA SER A 200 0.88 -9.31 16.58
C SER A 200 1.32 -9.70 15.18
N LEU A 201 2.24 -8.94 14.60
CA LEU A 201 2.79 -9.21 13.27
C LEU A 201 4.18 -9.84 13.37
N GLY A 202 4.43 -10.87 12.60
CA GLY A 202 5.71 -11.54 12.50
C GLY A 202 6.13 -11.72 11.04
N ILE A 203 7.40 -11.44 10.78
CA ILE A 203 8.04 -11.66 9.50
C ILE A 203 8.60 -13.06 9.49
N VAL A 204 8.19 -13.86 8.55
CA VAL A 204 8.64 -15.24 8.38
C VAL A 204 9.62 -15.30 7.21
N ASP A 205 10.89 -15.55 7.51
CA ASP A 205 11.87 -15.77 6.45
C ASP A 205 11.68 -17.15 5.82
N TYR A 206 11.74 -17.15 4.50
CA TYR A 206 11.69 -18.33 3.67
C TYR A 206 12.99 -18.45 2.85
N ARG A 207 13.14 -19.46 2.02
CA ARG A 207 14.33 -19.73 1.21
C ARG A 207 14.67 -18.57 0.27
N ASP A 208 15.95 -18.42 -0.09
CA ASP A 208 16.43 -17.44 -1.08
C ASP A 208 16.10 -15.96 -0.76
N HIS A 209 16.18 -15.59 0.54
CA HIS A 209 15.87 -14.24 1.03
C HIS A 209 14.43 -13.77 0.77
N GLN A 210 13.54 -14.71 0.54
CA GLN A 210 12.10 -14.43 0.46
C GLN A 210 11.52 -14.41 1.86
N SER A 211 10.41 -13.71 2.02
CA SER A 211 9.73 -13.59 3.29
C SER A 211 8.26 -13.27 3.08
N PHE A 212 7.43 -13.59 4.06
CA PHE A 212 6.03 -13.22 4.08
C PHE A 212 5.62 -12.79 5.49
N VAL A 213 4.53 -12.04 5.59
CA VAL A 213 4.02 -11.53 6.86
C VAL A 213 2.92 -12.44 7.39
N MET A 214 3.03 -12.80 8.66
CA MET A 214 2.02 -13.56 9.37
C MET A 214 1.44 -12.71 10.50
N ALA A 215 0.12 -12.70 10.64
CA ALA A 215 -0.58 -11.95 11.67
C ALA A 215 -1.31 -12.88 12.65
N ASP A 216 -1.07 -12.71 13.94
CA ASP A 216 -1.93 -13.23 15.00
C ASP A 216 -2.96 -12.16 15.35
N ILE A 217 -4.22 -12.46 15.10
CA ILE A 217 -5.33 -11.56 15.30
C ILE A 217 -6.13 -12.07 16.48
N PRO A 218 -5.88 -11.53 17.70
CA PRO A 218 -6.59 -11.96 18.89
C PRO A 218 -8.09 -11.64 18.77
N GLY A 219 -8.96 -12.51 19.28
CA GLY A 219 -10.40 -12.22 19.45
C GLY A 219 -11.29 -12.51 18.24
N ILE A 220 -10.83 -13.23 17.19
CA ILE A 220 -11.73 -13.68 16.12
C ILE A 220 -12.85 -14.58 16.67
N ILE A 221 -12.61 -15.26 17.77
CA ILE A 221 -13.45 -16.37 18.26
C ILE A 221 -14.10 -16.09 19.61
N GLU A 222 -13.61 -15.12 20.41
CA GLU A 222 -14.20 -14.80 21.71
C GLU A 222 -15.33 -13.76 21.58
N GLY A 223 -16.57 -14.22 21.35
CA GLY A 223 -17.77 -13.39 21.49
C GLY A 223 -18.11 -12.49 20.31
N ALA A 224 -17.60 -12.76 19.10
CA ALA A 224 -17.98 -12.04 17.88
C ALA A 224 -19.49 -12.10 17.59
N SER A 225 -20.14 -13.20 17.98
CA SER A 225 -21.59 -13.39 17.86
C SER A 225 -22.44 -12.65 18.92
N GLU A 226 -21.84 -12.19 20.03
CA GLU A 226 -22.57 -11.54 21.13
C GLU A 226 -22.68 -10.02 21.02
N GLY A 227 -22.27 -9.41 19.92
CA GLY A 227 -22.49 -7.98 19.65
C GLY A 227 -21.71 -7.02 20.56
N LYS A 228 -20.74 -7.49 21.32
CA LYS A 228 -19.84 -6.63 22.10
C LYS A 228 -18.69 -6.13 21.23
N GLY A 229 -18.99 -5.18 20.37
CA GLY A 229 -18.10 -4.08 20.00
C GLY A 229 -16.66 -4.37 19.58
N LEU A 230 -16.36 -5.48 18.90
CA LEU A 230 -15.16 -5.54 18.05
C LEU A 230 -15.48 -4.72 16.82
N GLY A 231 -14.91 -3.53 16.74
CA GLY A 231 -15.27 -2.57 15.71
C GLY A 231 -15.19 -3.18 14.30
N LEU A 232 -16.20 -2.93 13.49
CA LEU A 232 -16.29 -3.31 12.06
C LEU A 232 -15.00 -2.99 11.28
N ARG A 233 -14.18 -2.06 11.76
CA ARG A 233 -12.88 -1.67 11.20
C ARG A 233 -11.82 -2.76 11.33
N PHE A 234 -11.75 -3.42 12.50
CA PHE A 234 -10.79 -4.49 12.76
C PHE A 234 -11.05 -5.71 11.86
N LEU A 235 -12.30 -5.98 11.60
CA LEU A 235 -12.76 -7.10 10.79
C LEU A 235 -12.42 -6.93 9.31
N ARG A 236 -12.40 -5.69 8.81
CA ARG A 236 -11.93 -5.38 7.45
C ARG A 236 -10.45 -5.68 7.22
N HIS A 237 -9.62 -5.64 8.27
CA HIS A 237 -8.20 -5.97 8.15
C HIS A 237 -7.96 -7.47 8.02
N ILE A 238 -8.84 -8.30 8.60
CA ILE A 238 -8.78 -9.76 8.44
C ILE A 238 -9.22 -10.19 7.03
N GLU A 239 -10.18 -9.48 6.45
CA GLU A 239 -10.64 -9.69 5.08
C GLU A 239 -9.52 -9.55 4.04
N ARG A 240 -8.38 -8.98 4.43
CA ARG A 240 -7.29 -8.61 3.53
C ARG A 240 -6.09 -9.56 3.55
N ASN A 241 -6.13 -10.64 4.35
CA ASN A 241 -5.12 -11.68 4.28
C ASN A 241 -5.35 -12.54 3.04
N SER A 242 -4.29 -12.86 2.31
CA SER A 242 -4.37 -13.71 1.12
C SER A 242 -4.66 -15.16 1.46
N LEU A 243 -4.21 -15.62 2.65
CA LEU A 243 -4.33 -17.01 3.11
C LEU A 243 -4.71 -17.07 4.58
N GLN A 244 -5.51 -18.06 4.96
CA GLN A 244 -5.92 -18.34 6.33
C GLN A 244 -5.27 -19.61 6.83
N LEU A 245 -4.54 -19.51 7.96
CA LEU A 245 -3.97 -20.64 8.66
C LEU A 245 -4.83 -21.00 9.87
N PHE A 246 -5.63 -22.07 9.75
CA PHE A 246 -6.40 -22.61 10.86
C PHE A 246 -5.50 -23.39 11.79
N MET A 247 -5.58 -23.12 13.08
CA MET A 247 -4.78 -23.78 14.10
C MET A 247 -5.69 -24.51 15.08
N VAL A 248 -5.59 -25.83 15.09
CA VAL A 248 -6.31 -26.71 16.02
C VAL A 248 -5.31 -27.48 16.83
N PRO A 249 -5.41 -27.48 18.17
CA PRO A 249 -4.47 -28.23 19.00
C PRO A 249 -4.76 -29.74 18.89
N GLY A 250 -3.67 -30.53 18.85
CA GLY A 250 -3.76 -31.99 18.72
C GLY A 250 -4.26 -32.70 19.99
N ASP A 251 -4.29 -31.99 21.14
CA ASP A 251 -4.79 -32.47 22.43
C ASP A 251 -6.33 -32.38 22.57
N THR A 252 -7.04 -32.04 21.49
CA THR A 252 -8.53 -31.98 21.48
C THR A 252 -9.15 -33.33 21.18
N ASP A 253 -10.35 -33.55 21.72
CA ASP A 253 -11.10 -34.78 21.54
C ASP A 253 -11.58 -35.00 20.08
N ASP A 254 -11.85 -33.92 19.35
CA ASP A 254 -12.36 -33.96 17.96
C ASP A 254 -11.90 -32.78 17.14
N ILE A 255 -10.81 -32.97 16.42
CA ILE A 255 -10.17 -31.93 15.57
C ILE A 255 -11.13 -31.46 14.46
N LYS A 256 -11.90 -32.37 13.87
CA LYS A 256 -12.83 -32.05 12.80
C LYS A 256 -13.94 -31.13 13.26
N LYS A 257 -14.51 -31.43 14.43
CA LYS A 257 -15.56 -30.61 15.04
C LYS A 257 -15.07 -29.22 15.40
N GLU A 258 -13.87 -29.10 15.97
CA GLU A 258 -13.29 -27.79 16.24
C GLU A 258 -13.07 -26.98 14.97
N TYR A 259 -12.56 -27.61 13.91
CA TYR A 259 -12.40 -26.95 12.62
C TYR A 259 -13.76 -26.48 12.03
N GLU A 260 -14.80 -27.31 12.12
CA GLU A 260 -16.17 -26.96 11.68
C GLU A 260 -16.76 -25.78 12.49
N VAL A 261 -16.50 -25.73 13.80
CA VAL A 261 -16.90 -24.59 14.65
C VAL A 261 -16.20 -23.32 14.22
N LEU A 262 -14.87 -23.38 13.99
CA LEU A 262 -14.10 -22.23 13.52
C LEU A 262 -14.60 -21.72 12.16
N LEU A 263 -14.94 -22.62 11.24
CA LEU A 263 -15.55 -22.26 9.95
C LEU A 263 -16.93 -21.61 10.14
N GLY A 264 -17.74 -22.15 11.05
CA GLY A 264 -19.05 -21.59 11.36
C GLY A 264 -18.98 -20.16 11.90
N GLU A 265 -18.03 -19.90 12.78
CA GLU A 265 -17.80 -18.55 13.31
C GLU A 265 -17.31 -17.57 12.26
N LEU A 266 -16.35 -17.98 11.41
CA LEU A 266 -15.91 -17.18 10.27
C LEU A 266 -17.04 -16.86 9.30
N LYS A 267 -17.92 -17.84 9.02
CA LYS A 267 -19.10 -17.66 8.18
C LYS A 267 -20.08 -16.64 8.75
N ASN A 268 -20.31 -16.71 10.06
CA ASN A 268 -21.18 -15.74 10.76
C ASN A 268 -20.60 -14.34 10.75
N PHE A 269 -19.27 -14.26 10.69
CA PHE A 269 -18.54 -13.02 10.69
C PHE A 269 -18.52 -12.34 9.31
N ASN A 270 -17.99 -13.01 8.30
CA ASN A 270 -18.04 -12.61 6.89
C ASN A 270 -18.00 -13.84 5.98
N PRO A 271 -19.10 -14.11 5.24
CA PRO A 271 -19.16 -15.22 4.30
C PRO A 271 -18.07 -15.20 3.22
N GLU A 272 -17.60 -14.02 2.79
CA GLU A 272 -16.55 -13.84 1.78
C GLU A 272 -15.19 -14.41 2.23
N MET A 273 -14.97 -14.55 3.53
CA MET A 273 -13.75 -15.15 4.05
C MET A 273 -13.65 -16.65 3.80
N LEU A 274 -14.77 -17.30 3.50
CA LEU A 274 -14.79 -18.73 3.17
C LEU A 274 -14.26 -19.03 1.77
N ASP A 275 -14.17 -18.04 0.91
CA ASP A 275 -13.68 -18.20 -0.47
C ASP A 275 -12.15 -18.17 -0.54
N LYS A 276 -11.46 -17.77 0.55
CA LYS A 276 -10.01 -17.69 0.60
C LYS A 276 -9.32 -19.03 0.74
N HIS A 277 -8.07 -19.10 0.28
CA HIS A 277 -7.21 -20.26 0.48
C HIS A 277 -7.01 -20.54 1.97
N ARG A 278 -7.08 -21.82 2.33
CA ARG A 278 -7.02 -22.27 3.72
C ARG A 278 -6.00 -23.39 3.88
N VAL A 279 -5.27 -23.34 4.99
CA VAL A 279 -4.37 -24.40 5.43
C VAL A 279 -4.74 -24.77 6.87
N LEU A 280 -4.76 -26.05 7.21
CA LEU A 280 -5.00 -26.54 8.55
C LEU A 280 -3.69 -26.98 9.19
N ALA A 281 -3.32 -26.36 10.32
CA ALA A 281 -2.19 -26.76 11.14
C ALA A 281 -2.68 -27.41 12.43
N ILE A 282 -2.28 -28.66 12.65
CA ILE A 282 -2.49 -29.35 13.92
C ILE A 282 -1.30 -29.07 14.80
N THR A 283 -1.55 -28.32 15.88
CA THR A 283 -0.50 -27.85 16.79
C THR A 283 -0.29 -28.82 17.95
N LYS A 284 0.81 -28.66 18.69
CA LYS A 284 1.19 -29.49 19.83
C LYS A 284 1.35 -30.97 19.46
N CYS A 285 1.86 -31.28 18.27
CA CYS A 285 2.05 -32.65 17.83
C CYS A 285 3.10 -33.42 18.67
N ASP A 286 3.89 -32.71 19.49
CA ASP A 286 4.78 -33.28 20.48
C ASP A 286 4.08 -34.05 21.60
N LEU A 287 2.77 -33.86 21.77
CA LEU A 287 1.93 -34.60 22.72
C LEU A 287 1.26 -35.84 22.10
N LEU A 288 1.40 -36.04 20.79
CA LEU A 288 0.77 -37.12 20.04
C LEU A 288 1.81 -38.21 19.72
N ASP A 289 1.40 -39.48 19.85
CA ASP A 289 2.19 -40.60 19.38
C ASP A 289 2.07 -40.76 17.86
N ASP A 290 3.10 -41.32 17.21
CA ASP A 290 3.12 -41.51 15.75
C ASP A 290 1.93 -42.31 15.24
N GLU A 291 1.43 -43.31 16.00
CA GLU A 291 0.24 -44.11 15.69
C GLU A 291 -1.03 -43.27 15.69
N LEU A 292 -1.16 -42.32 16.62
CA LEU A 292 -2.29 -41.38 16.68
C LEU A 292 -2.24 -40.38 15.51
N ILE A 293 -1.06 -39.92 15.12
CA ILE A 293 -0.93 -39.04 13.94
C ILE A 293 -1.38 -39.74 12.67
N GLU A 294 -1.07 -41.03 12.48
CA GLU A 294 -1.54 -41.80 11.33
C GLU A 294 -3.08 -42.00 11.34
N MET A 295 -3.66 -42.31 12.49
CA MET A 295 -5.10 -42.42 12.64
C MET A 295 -5.84 -41.10 12.39
N LEU A 296 -5.27 -40.02 12.83
CA LEU A 296 -5.83 -38.66 12.61
C LEU A 296 -5.81 -38.25 11.14
N LYS A 297 -4.81 -38.65 10.37
CA LYS A 297 -4.72 -38.36 8.93
C LYS A 297 -5.94 -38.93 8.17
N ASP A 298 -6.48 -40.07 8.59
CA ASP A 298 -7.62 -40.69 7.94
C ASP A 298 -8.96 -39.99 8.25
N THR A 299 -9.00 -39.20 9.34
CA THR A 299 -10.23 -38.49 9.77
C THR A 299 -10.28 -37.04 9.33
N LEU A 300 -9.14 -36.48 8.84
CA LEU A 300 -9.02 -35.09 8.45
C LEU A 300 -9.63 -34.79 7.07
N PRO A 301 -10.05 -33.54 6.82
CA PRO A 301 -10.53 -33.15 5.50
C PRO A 301 -9.44 -33.35 4.44
N THR A 302 -9.82 -33.92 3.30
CA THR A 302 -8.91 -34.17 2.16
C THR A 302 -8.86 -33.02 1.16
N ASP A 303 -9.73 -32.04 1.29
CA ASP A 303 -9.94 -30.90 0.40
C ASP A 303 -9.02 -29.71 0.70
N LEU A 304 -8.22 -29.78 1.77
CA LEU A 304 -7.28 -28.72 2.14
C LEU A 304 -5.94 -29.32 2.61
N PRO A 305 -4.84 -28.57 2.47
CA PRO A 305 -3.53 -28.95 2.99
C PRO A 305 -3.56 -29.02 4.52
N VAL A 306 -3.09 -30.15 5.09
CA VAL A 306 -2.97 -30.36 6.53
C VAL A 306 -1.52 -30.56 6.92
N VAL A 307 -1.06 -29.87 7.96
CA VAL A 307 0.32 -29.93 8.47
C VAL A 307 0.30 -30.15 9.98
N PHE A 308 1.10 -31.12 10.46
CA PHE A 308 1.32 -31.36 11.89
C PHE A 308 2.54 -30.59 12.36
N ILE A 309 2.38 -29.75 13.39
CA ILE A 309 3.45 -28.89 13.88
C ILE A 309 3.57 -28.92 15.40
N SER A 310 4.81 -28.73 15.86
CA SER A 310 5.10 -28.33 17.23
C SER A 310 5.95 -27.09 17.25
N SER A 311 5.38 -25.99 17.75
CA SER A 311 6.11 -24.72 17.88
C SER A 311 7.20 -24.76 18.95
N VAL A 312 7.14 -25.72 19.89
CA VAL A 312 8.10 -25.88 20.97
C VAL A 312 9.31 -26.69 20.52
N THR A 313 9.09 -27.81 19.81
CA THR A 313 10.16 -28.68 19.32
C THR A 313 10.72 -28.26 17.97
N GLY A 314 9.97 -27.44 17.22
CA GLY A 314 10.30 -27.05 15.85
C GLY A 314 9.89 -28.09 14.79
N GLN A 315 9.27 -29.19 15.20
CA GLN A 315 8.82 -30.24 14.28
C GLN A 315 7.74 -29.71 13.32
N GLY A 316 7.86 -30.03 12.02
CA GLY A 316 6.89 -29.66 10.99
C GLY A 316 6.86 -28.18 10.61
N ILE A 317 7.66 -27.31 11.24
CA ILE A 317 7.65 -25.87 10.94
C ILE A 317 8.15 -25.58 9.53
N GLN A 318 9.17 -26.31 9.05
CA GLN A 318 9.67 -26.11 7.69
C GLN A 318 8.66 -26.58 6.65
N ASP A 319 8.00 -27.69 6.89
CA ASP A 319 6.92 -28.19 6.02
C ASP A 319 5.76 -27.20 5.97
N LEU A 320 5.40 -26.59 7.11
CA LEU A 320 4.41 -25.55 7.17
C LEU A 320 4.79 -24.34 6.29
N LYS A 321 6.03 -23.86 6.41
CA LYS A 321 6.52 -22.75 5.58
C LYS A 321 6.47 -23.10 4.09
N ASP A 322 6.85 -24.31 3.71
CA ASP A 322 6.82 -24.79 2.32
C ASP A 322 5.38 -24.85 1.77
N VAL A 323 4.42 -25.33 2.57
CA VAL A 323 3.00 -25.37 2.20
C VAL A 323 2.42 -23.97 2.08
N LEU A 324 2.66 -23.10 3.08
CA LEU A 324 2.17 -21.71 3.05
C LEU A 324 2.72 -20.96 1.84
N TRP A 325 4.00 -21.09 1.55
CA TRP A 325 4.62 -20.44 0.39
C TRP A 325 4.03 -20.93 -0.94
N LYS A 326 3.77 -22.22 -1.06
CA LYS A 326 3.13 -22.80 -2.25
C LYS A 326 1.72 -22.27 -2.45
N GLU A 327 0.93 -22.20 -1.39
CA GLU A 327 -0.46 -21.71 -1.46
C GLU A 327 -0.52 -20.20 -1.73
N LEU A 328 0.36 -19.40 -1.13
CA LEU A 328 0.46 -17.96 -1.40
C LEU A 328 0.79 -17.67 -2.86
N ASN A 329 1.66 -18.48 -3.49
CA ASN A 329 2.07 -18.30 -4.88
C ASN A 329 1.23 -19.12 -5.89
N SER A 330 0.12 -19.72 -5.46
CA SER A 330 -0.77 -20.45 -6.37
C SER A 330 -1.43 -19.50 -7.37
N GLU A 331 -1.64 -19.96 -8.61
CA GLU A 331 -2.30 -19.15 -9.65
C GLU A 331 -3.74 -18.78 -9.26
N SER A 332 -4.43 -19.63 -8.52
CA SER A 332 -5.79 -19.39 -8.03
C SER A 332 -5.82 -18.25 -6.99
N ASN A 333 -4.83 -18.14 -6.13
CA ASN A 333 -4.74 -17.05 -5.17
C ASN A 333 -4.49 -15.71 -5.87
N LYS A 334 -3.59 -15.69 -6.85
CA LYS A 334 -3.33 -14.50 -7.69
C LYS A 334 -4.55 -14.04 -8.49
N LEU A 335 -5.37 -14.97 -8.98
CA LEU A 335 -6.61 -14.67 -9.68
C LEU A 335 -7.68 -14.11 -8.74
N GLN A 336 -7.73 -14.57 -7.48
CA GLN A 336 -8.64 -14.02 -6.46
C GLN A 336 -8.26 -12.61 -6.04
N GLU A 337 -6.97 -12.30 -5.97
CA GLU A 337 -6.49 -10.93 -5.75
C GLU A 337 -6.96 -9.99 -6.88
N ILE A 338 -6.85 -10.42 -8.14
CA ILE A 338 -7.28 -9.64 -9.31
C ILE A 338 -8.81 -9.45 -9.34
N THR A 339 -9.60 -10.47 -9.00
CA THR A 339 -11.07 -10.36 -8.96
C THR A 339 -11.59 -9.57 -7.77
N ALA A 340 -10.86 -9.53 -6.66
CA ALA A 340 -11.15 -8.65 -5.53
C ALA A 340 -10.93 -7.17 -5.90
N GLU A 341 -10.01 -6.87 -6.82
CA GLU A 341 -9.81 -5.53 -7.38
C GLU A 341 -11.03 -5.03 -8.15
N ASP A 342 -11.68 -5.88 -8.96
CA ASP A 342 -12.90 -5.53 -9.73
C ASP A 342 -14.11 -5.25 -8.81
N THR A 343 -14.18 -5.91 -7.64
CA THR A 343 -15.23 -5.65 -6.65
C THR A 343 -15.01 -4.37 -5.85
N LEU A 344 -13.78 -3.87 -5.76
CA LEU A 344 -13.46 -2.60 -5.09
C LEU A 344 -13.98 -1.38 -5.86
N VAL A 345 -14.13 -1.46 -7.17
CA VAL A 345 -14.73 -0.40 -8.02
C VAL A 345 -16.20 -0.15 -7.67
N HIS A 346 -16.89 -1.11 -7.06
CA HIS A 346 -18.29 -0.97 -6.63
C HIS A 346 -18.46 -0.42 -5.19
N ARG A 347 -17.38 -0.23 -4.43
CA ARG A 347 -17.41 0.25 -3.02
C ARG A 347 -17.35 1.77 -2.85
N ASP A 348 -17.35 2.58 -3.90
CA ASP A 348 -17.42 4.07 -3.80
C ASP A 348 -18.67 4.59 -3.05
N LYS A 349 -19.68 3.73 -2.86
CA LYS A 349 -20.88 4.08 -2.07
C LYS A 349 -20.69 3.92 -0.55
N ASP A 350 -19.71 3.13 -0.12
CA ASP A 350 -19.50 2.85 1.30
C ASP A 350 -18.59 3.87 2.01
N MET A 351 -17.74 4.60 1.27
CA MET A 351 -16.86 5.61 1.86
C MET A 351 -17.63 6.84 2.37
N SER A 352 -18.70 7.25 1.70
CA SER A 352 -19.53 8.35 2.20
C SER A 352 -20.32 7.96 3.44
N ARG A 353 -20.69 6.70 3.58
CA ARG A 353 -21.31 6.12 4.77
C ARG A 353 -20.32 6.02 5.92
N PHE A 354 -19.08 5.67 5.61
CA PHE A 354 -17.99 5.57 6.57
C PHE A 354 -17.58 6.94 7.15
N GLN A 355 -17.54 7.99 6.32
CA GLN A 355 -17.31 9.36 6.81
C GLN A 355 -18.48 9.84 7.68
N GLN A 356 -19.72 9.53 7.34
CA GLN A 356 -20.90 9.85 8.15
C GLN A 356 -20.93 9.07 9.47
N GLU A 357 -20.48 7.81 9.50
CA GLU A 357 -20.36 7.02 10.71
C GLU A 357 -19.21 7.51 11.62
N LEU A 358 -18.11 8.01 11.05
CA LEU A 358 -17.01 8.67 11.78
C LEU A 358 -17.43 9.98 12.43
N GLU A 359 -18.20 10.80 11.71
CA GLU A 359 -18.76 12.06 12.22
C GLU A 359 -19.85 11.82 13.27
N ALA A 360 -20.61 10.71 13.16
CA ALA A 360 -21.66 10.36 14.10
C ALA A 360 -21.13 9.77 15.42
N GLU A 361 -19.96 9.13 15.43
CA GLU A 361 -19.33 8.58 16.63
C GLU A 361 -18.50 9.61 17.43
N GLY A 362 -18.37 10.85 16.91
CA GLY A 362 -17.72 11.96 17.64
C GLY A 362 -16.22 11.73 17.87
N GLU A 363 -15.59 10.84 17.14
CA GLU A 363 -14.14 10.75 17.09
C GLU A 363 -13.61 11.84 16.15
N ASP A 364 -13.27 12.99 16.75
CA ASP A 364 -12.45 13.98 16.08
C ASP A 364 -11.22 13.26 15.54
N ILE A 365 -11.04 13.34 14.23
CA ILE A 365 -9.76 13.03 13.61
C ILE A 365 -8.79 13.99 14.27
N VAL A 366 -8.00 13.52 15.23
CA VAL A 366 -6.98 14.33 15.88
C VAL A 366 -6.00 14.69 14.77
N GLU A 367 -6.22 15.84 14.15
CA GLU A 367 -5.22 16.54 13.36
C GLU A 367 -4.08 16.86 14.33
N TYR A 368 -3.06 16.02 14.32
CA TYR A 368 -1.75 16.43 14.80
C TYR A 368 -1.18 17.41 13.78
N ILE A 369 -1.75 18.61 13.75
CA ILE A 369 -1.10 19.79 13.21
C ILE A 369 -0.27 20.30 14.38
N ASP A 370 1.03 20.09 14.33
CA ASP A 370 1.94 20.90 15.12
C ASP A 370 1.79 22.35 14.64
N GLU A 371 1.10 23.15 15.44
CA GLU A 371 0.89 24.59 15.19
C GLU A 371 2.20 25.41 15.25
N ASP A 372 3.34 24.78 15.53
CA ASP A 372 4.62 25.46 15.74
C ASP A 372 5.47 25.63 14.46
N GLU A 373 4.99 25.26 13.25
CA GLU A 373 5.74 25.43 12.00
C GLU A 373 5.11 26.41 10.98
N ILE A 374 4.22 27.30 11.41
CA ILE A 374 3.62 28.32 10.50
C ILE A 374 4.26 29.71 10.66
N GLU A 375 5.23 29.90 11.50
CA GLU A 375 6.02 31.15 11.52
C GLU A 375 7.33 30.88 10.79
N ASP A 376 7.46 31.40 9.55
CA ASP A 376 8.68 31.87 8.85
C ASP A 376 8.64 31.61 7.33
N VAL A 377 7.64 32.11 6.60
CA VAL A 377 7.73 32.25 5.12
C VAL A 377 7.23 33.61 4.62
N ASP A 378 7.19 34.62 5.45
CA ASP A 378 6.91 36.00 5.03
C ASP A 378 8.13 36.90 5.16
N ASP A 379 9.25 36.60 4.49
CA ASP A 379 10.33 37.58 4.29
C ASP A 379 11.26 37.18 3.14
N LEU A 380 10.79 37.22 1.90
CA LEU A 380 11.63 37.19 0.69
C LEU A 380 10.96 37.88 -0.51
N ASP A 381 10.40 39.06 -0.28
CA ASP A 381 10.11 40.02 -1.35
C ASP A 381 10.76 41.38 -0.96
N ASP A 382 12.04 41.51 -1.22
CA ASP A 382 12.68 42.81 -1.41
C ASP A 382 14.11 42.60 -1.90
N PHE A 383 14.29 42.40 -3.18
CA PHE A 383 15.51 42.79 -3.89
C PHE A 383 15.12 43.62 -5.10
N GLU A 384 15.06 44.93 -4.85
CA GLU A 384 15.11 45.97 -5.88
C GLU A 384 16.46 45.92 -6.59
N TYR A 385 16.42 46.07 -7.89
CA TYR A 385 17.57 46.29 -8.76
C TYR A 385 18.00 47.75 -8.73
N GLU A 386 19.24 48.01 -8.45
CA GLU A 386 20.06 49.10 -9.03
C GLU A 386 20.93 48.53 -10.17
#